data_7b8c8b552162907410f4e363a748e75f
#
_entry.id   7b8c8b552162907410f4e363a748e75f
#
_cell.length_a   1.000
_cell.length_b   1.000
_cell.length_c   1.000
_cell.angle_alpha   90.00
_cell.angle_beta   90.00
_cell.angle_gamma   90.00
#
_symmetry.space_group_name_H-M   'P 1'
#
loop_
_entity.id
_entity.type
_entity.pdbx_description
1 polymer ?
#
loop_
_entity_poly.entity_id
_entity_poly.type
_entity_poly.pdbx_seq_one_letter_code
_entity_poly.pdbx_strand_id
1 'polypeptide(L)'
;MDLRFWIETDVKERESGIQNIKSKMGEVLIVGGGFAGLAAAVALSKAGQRVRLLEQKPHLGGRARSFSDPTTGSVVDNGQHLLMGCYRATLGFLEEIGTLDRLALQPRLRMRFLEGRGRLTSFACRSLPAPWHVFAGVLSSDSFGWREKREIFRLGRALRAGKDSGQNLERLTVEEWLSALGQSEKLRRNFWDLLAIAAMNEDPRVAAAVLFQRVLRLALFTSPADSRLAIPRVGMSECYTPAACAYITARGGRVELGRNVTGFLITNGVCEGVRLSSGEEIEARAVVSAVPWFELVRLLPGDLLRSEAYFTNILALRPAPIISINLWFDRAITELDFVGLRGATVQWLFNRGKTQGSGENHISLVLSGAHAHIGRPKEELLAIALRDLGELLPATRQARLVHSLVIKERFATFSPCVGVEEVRPAARTPVRGLYLAGDWTATGLPATIEGAVQSGYTAAQAILQAV
;
A
#
# COMPACT_ATOMS: atom_id res chain seq x y z
N MET A 1 31.27 -56.89 -16.54
CA MET A 1 30.18 -55.89 -16.44
C MET A 1 29.86 -55.75 -14.98
N ASP A 2 30.23 -54.63 -14.38
CA ASP A 2 30.41 -54.51 -12.93
C ASP A 2 29.08 -54.19 -12.25
N LEU A 3 28.57 -55.14 -11.47
CA LEU A 3 27.29 -55.03 -10.73
C LEU A 3 27.28 -53.84 -9.77
N ARG A 4 28.45 -53.35 -9.34
CA ARG A 4 28.58 -52.20 -8.46
C ARG A 4 28.17 -50.89 -9.14
N PHE A 5 28.44 -50.72 -10.43
CA PHE A 5 28.08 -49.53 -11.19
C PHE A 5 26.55 -49.39 -11.35
N TRP A 6 25.83 -50.52 -11.51
CA TRP A 6 24.37 -50.53 -11.60
C TRP A 6 23.69 -50.24 -10.26
N ILE A 7 24.25 -50.72 -9.16
CA ILE A 7 23.70 -50.47 -7.82
C ILE A 7 23.91 -49.00 -7.42
N GLU A 8 25.08 -48.39 -7.70
CA GLU A 8 25.33 -46.98 -7.41
C GLU A 8 24.48 -46.00 -8.27
N THR A 9 24.20 -46.39 -9.52
CA THR A 9 23.34 -45.58 -10.40
C THR A 9 21.87 -45.66 -9.96
N ASP A 10 21.35 -46.83 -9.60
CA ASP A 10 19.98 -47.04 -9.13
C ASP A 10 19.75 -46.35 -7.75
N VAL A 11 20.75 -46.36 -6.86
CA VAL A 11 20.69 -45.65 -5.58
C VAL A 11 20.69 -44.14 -5.80
N LYS A 12 21.52 -43.58 -6.69
CA LYS A 12 21.55 -42.17 -7.03
C LYS A 12 20.25 -41.70 -7.71
N GLU A 13 19.67 -42.48 -8.61
CA GLU A 13 18.39 -42.19 -9.24
C GLU A 13 17.24 -42.26 -8.23
N ARG A 14 17.23 -43.22 -7.31
CA ARG A 14 16.26 -43.31 -6.22
C ARG A 14 16.43 -42.18 -5.21
N GLU A 15 17.66 -41.82 -4.84
CA GLU A 15 17.90 -40.64 -3.98
C GLU A 15 17.50 -39.34 -4.65
N SER A 16 17.78 -39.17 -5.96
CA SER A 16 17.31 -37.99 -6.72
C SER A 16 15.80 -37.99 -6.89
N GLY A 17 15.15 -39.13 -7.07
CA GLY A 17 13.71 -39.31 -7.10
C GLY A 17 13.06 -39.02 -5.74
N ILE A 18 13.65 -39.46 -4.64
CA ILE A 18 13.18 -39.20 -3.27
C ILE A 18 13.40 -37.72 -2.88
N GLN A 19 14.54 -37.13 -3.28
CA GLN A 19 14.75 -35.68 -3.12
C GLN A 19 13.77 -34.85 -3.95
N ASN A 20 13.45 -35.28 -5.18
CA ASN A 20 12.47 -34.61 -6.03
C ASN A 20 11.03 -34.76 -5.49
N ILE A 21 10.69 -35.89 -4.84
CA ILE A 21 9.42 -36.10 -4.16
C ILE A 21 9.36 -35.28 -2.85
N LYS A 22 10.45 -35.24 -2.06
CA LYS A 22 10.54 -34.39 -0.86
C LYS A 22 10.48 -32.91 -1.21
N SER A 23 11.10 -32.44 -2.31
CA SER A 23 11.00 -31.06 -2.78
C SER A 23 9.58 -30.68 -3.23
N LYS A 24 8.80 -31.61 -3.78
CA LYS A 24 7.39 -31.41 -4.13
C LYS A 24 6.45 -31.40 -2.92
N MET A 25 6.81 -32.01 -1.80
CA MET A 25 6.01 -32.07 -0.56
C MET A 25 6.42 -31.04 0.50
N GLY A 26 7.44 -30.22 0.26
CA GLY A 26 7.93 -29.21 1.19
C GLY A 26 6.94 -28.07 1.41
N GLU A 27 6.97 -27.51 2.63
CA GLU A 27 6.17 -26.34 3.01
C GLU A 27 6.71 -25.06 2.34
N VAL A 28 5.82 -24.13 1.95
CA VAL A 28 6.21 -22.80 1.51
C VAL A 28 6.19 -21.88 2.74
N LEU A 29 7.33 -21.26 3.01
CA LEU A 29 7.48 -20.34 4.12
C LEU A 29 7.24 -18.92 3.66
N ILE A 30 6.48 -18.14 4.45
CA ILE A 30 6.22 -16.74 4.20
C ILE A 30 6.69 -15.94 5.41
N VAL A 31 7.56 -14.97 5.18
CA VAL A 31 8.12 -14.10 6.23
C VAL A 31 7.46 -12.72 6.13
N GLY A 32 6.63 -12.39 7.11
CA GLY A 32 5.89 -11.13 7.22
C GLY A 32 4.38 -11.29 6.99
N GLY A 33 3.59 -10.86 7.97
CA GLY A 33 2.11 -10.98 8.03
C GLY A 33 1.36 -9.70 7.64
N GLY A 34 1.90 -8.89 6.70
CA GLY A 34 1.19 -7.78 6.06
C GLY A 34 0.35 -8.22 4.86
N PHE A 35 -0.24 -7.26 4.13
CA PHE A 35 -1.07 -7.55 2.94
C PHE A 35 -0.35 -8.44 1.92
N ALA A 36 0.91 -8.18 1.61
CA ALA A 36 1.67 -8.95 0.63
C ALA A 36 1.84 -10.42 1.05
N GLY A 37 2.26 -10.64 2.30
CA GLY A 37 2.45 -12.00 2.83
C GLY A 37 1.14 -12.77 2.98
N LEU A 38 0.08 -12.12 3.49
CA LEU A 38 -1.23 -12.75 3.61
C LEU A 38 -1.85 -13.06 2.24
N ALA A 39 -1.69 -12.17 1.24
CA ALA A 39 -2.14 -12.43 -0.12
C ALA A 39 -1.40 -13.61 -0.76
N ALA A 40 -0.07 -13.68 -0.59
CA ALA A 40 0.71 -14.84 -1.05
C ALA A 40 0.26 -16.13 -0.35
N ALA A 41 0.06 -16.08 0.98
CA ALA A 41 -0.38 -17.22 1.77
C ALA A 41 -1.76 -17.73 1.33
N VAL A 42 -2.74 -16.84 1.16
CA VAL A 42 -4.09 -17.16 0.69
C VAL A 42 -4.04 -17.78 -0.71
N ALA A 43 -3.29 -17.19 -1.64
CA ALA A 43 -3.17 -17.69 -3.01
C ALA A 43 -2.53 -19.08 -3.06
N LEU A 44 -1.46 -19.30 -2.30
CA LEU A 44 -0.79 -20.61 -2.22
C LEU A 44 -1.67 -21.66 -1.54
N SER A 45 -2.34 -21.29 -0.45
CA SER A 45 -3.30 -22.19 0.25
C SER A 45 -4.48 -22.56 -0.66
N LYS A 46 -5.00 -21.60 -1.46
CA LYS A 46 -6.02 -21.86 -2.49
C LYS A 46 -5.56 -22.90 -3.52
N ALA A 47 -4.28 -22.84 -3.90
CA ALA A 47 -3.66 -23.77 -4.83
C ALA A 47 -3.24 -25.11 -4.17
N GLY A 48 -3.66 -25.40 -2.93
CA GLY A 48 -3.37 -26.65 -2.23
C GLY A 48 -1.94 -26.76 -1.69
N GLN A 49 -1.17 -25.67 -1.65
CA GLN A 49 0.17 -25.69 -1.07
C GLN A 49 0.13 -25.63 0.45
N ARG A 50 1.02 -26.35 1.11
CA ARG A 50 1.24 -26.20 2.56
C ARG A 50 1.98 -24.88 2.82
N VAL A 51 1.37 -24.01 3.61
CA VAL A 51 1.90 -22.68 3.90
C VAL A 51 2.19 -22.54 5.39
N ARG A 52 3.34 -21.96 5.71
CA ARG A 52 3.70 -21.53 7.06
C ARG A 52 4.09 -20.06 7.01
N LEU A 53 3.28 -19.20 7.65
CA LEU A 53 3.54 -17.76 7.73
C LEU A 53 4.13 -17.40 9.10
N LEU A 54 5.25 -16.70 9.08
CA LEU A 54 5.96 -16.21 10.26
C LEU A 54 5.85 -14.70 10.34
N GLU A 55 5.38 -14.18 11.48
CA GLU A 55 5.31 -12.76 11.78
C GLU A 55 6.07 -12.47 13.09
N GLN A 56 6.97 -11.47 13.06
CA GLN A 56 7.79 -11.11 14.23
C GLN A 56 6.98 -10.45 15.35
N LYS A 57 5.90 -9.74 15.03
CA LYS A 57 5.04 -9.05 15.99
C LYS A 57 4.00 -10.00 16.59
N PRO A 58 3.42 -9.67 17.76
CA PRO A 58 2.31 -10.43 18.33
C PRO A 58 0.97 -10.20 17.61
N HIS A 59 0.98 -9.55 16.45
CA HIS A 59 -0.19 -9.21 15.64
C HIS A 59 0.17 -9.18 14.16
N LEU A 60 -0.80 -9.49 13.29
CA LEU A 60 -0.73 -9.34 11.85
C LEU A 60 -1.02 -7.89 11.42
N GLY A 61 -0.82 -7.60 10.14
CA GLY A 61 -1.24 -6.37 9.50
C GLY A 61 -0.11 -5.47 8.99
N GLY A 62 1.09 -5.67 9.49
CA GLY A 62 2.25 -4.89 9.07
C GLY A 62 2.05 -3.38 9.24
N ARG A 63 2.21 -2.61 8.15
CA ARG A 63 2.00 -1.15 8.12
C ARG A 63 0.53 -0.73 8.05
N ALA A 64 -0.36 -1.59 7.57
CA ALA A 64 -1.80 -1.33 7.46
C ALA A 64 -2.56 -2.06 8.57
N ARG A 65 -2.39 -1.60 9.81
CA ARG A 65 -2.95 -2.22 11.00
C ARG A 65 -3.76 -1.24 11.84
N SER A 66 -4.63 -1.81 12.67
CA SER A 66 -5.35 -1.10 13.72
C SER A 66 -4.92 -1.57 15.10
N PHE A 67 -5.15 -0.73 16.09
CA PHE A 67 -4.95 -1.05 17.50
C PHE A 67 -5.96 -0.25 18.36
N SER A 68 -6.22 -0.69 19.58
CA SER A 68 -7.04 0.08 20.52
C SER A 68 -6.19 1.14 21.21
N ASP A 69 -6.64 2.38 21.21
CA ASP A 69 -6.03 3.43 22.00
C ASP A 69 -6.30 3.16 23.51
N PRO A 70 -5.25 3.07 24.34
CA PRO A 70 -5.43 2.68 25.74
C PRO A 70 -6.19 3.71 26.59
N THR A 71 -6.26 4.97 26.14
CA THR A 71 -6.94 6.05 26.85
C THR A 71 -8.43 6.09 26.56
N THR A 72 -8.81 5.92 25.29
CA THR A 72 -10.20 6.05 24.84
C THR A 72 -10.88 4.71 24.59
N GLY A 73 -10.13 3.63 24.42
CA GLY A 73 -10.63 2.33 23.96
C GLY A 73 -10.97 2.29 22.48
N SER A 74 -10.93 3.43 21.78
CA SER A 74 -11.27 3.53 20.37
C SER A 74 -10.31 2.76 19.48
N VAL A 75 -10.80 2.20 18.37
CA VAL A 75 -9.96 1.58 17.35
C VAL A 75 -9.32 2.65 16.48
N VAL A 76 -8.00 2.66 16.46
CA VAL A 76 -7.17 3.59 15.68
C VAL A 76 -6.39 2.84 14.61
N ASP A 77 -6.42 3.32 13.38
CA ASP A 77 -5.56 2.82 12.31
C ASP A 77 -4.19 3.50 12.36
N ASN A 78 -3.14 2.74 12.08
CA ASN A 78 -1.76 3.27 11.99
C ASN A 78 -1.65 4.41 10.97
N GLY A 79 -2.44 4.35 9.91
CA GLY A 79 -2.68 5.36 8.89
C GLY A 79 -4.06 5.20 8.31
N GLN A 80 -4.66 6.27 7.78
CA GLN A 80 -5.97 6.17 7.14
C GLN A 80 -5.82 5.63 5.72
N HIS A 81 -6.62 4.64 5.39
CA HIS A 81 -6.59 4.00 4.08
C HIS A 81 -7.93 4.20 3.36
N LEU A 82 -7.87 4.81 2.18
CA LEU A 82 -8.94 4.77 1.19
C LEU A 82 -8.52 3.78 0.11
N LEU A 83 -9.42 2.87 -0.21
CA LEU A 83 -9.28 1.96 -1.33
C LEU A 83 -10.05 2.52 -2.54
N MET A 84 -9.78 2.00 -3.71
CA MET A 84 -10.47 2.39 -4.93
C MET A 84 -11.00 1.17 -5.68
N GLY A 85 -12.00 1.37 -6.52
CA GLY A 85 -12.54 0.32 -7.37
C GLY A 85 -11.50 -0.30 -8.32
N CYS A 86 -10.47 0.46 -8.70
CA CYS A 86 -9.35 -0.04 -9.50
C CYS A 86 -8.39 -0.96 -8.72
N TYR A 87 -8.54 -1.09 -7.41
CA TYR A 87 -7.75 -2.02 -6.56
C TYR A 87 -8.27 -3.45 -6.70
N ARG A 88 -8.19 -4.00 -7.91
CA ARG A 88 -8.82 -5.27 -8.27
C ARG A 88 -8.23 -6.46 -7.52
N ALA A 89 -6.93 -6.48 -7.32
CA ALA A 89 -6.29 -7.55 -6.56
C ALA A 89 -6.69 -7.49 -5.09
N THR A 90 -6.76 -6.30 -4.50
CA THR A 90 -7.18 -6.10 -3.11
C THR A 90 -8.65 -6.45 -2.91
N LEU A 91 -9.54 -5.96 -3.78
CA LEU A 91 -10.97 -6.28 -3.69
C LEU A 91 -11.22 -7.79 -3.88
N GLY A 92 -10.53 -8.42 -4.84
CA GLY A 92 -10.59 -9.86 -5.05
C GLY A 92 -10.02 -10.67 -3.87
N PHE A 93 -8.97 -10.16 -3.21
CA PHE A 93 -8.45 -10.76 -1.98
C PHE A 93 -9.48 -10.71 -0.84
N LEU A 94 -10.12 -9.55 -0.63
CA LEU A 94 -11.14 -9.38 0.40
C LEU A 94 -12.41 -10.23 0.10
N GLU A 95 -12.78 -10.36 -1.17
CA GLU A 95 -13.84 -11.26 -1.61
C GLU A 95 -13.51 -12.72 -1.33
N GLU A 96 -12.29 -13.17 -1.66
CA GLU A 96 -11.81 -14.54 -1.43
C GLU A 96 -11.82 -14.93 0.06
N ILE A 97 -11.47 -14.00 0.94
CA ILE A 97 -11.50 -14.24 2.39
C ILE A 97 -12.86 -13.89 3.04
N GLY A 98 -13.87 -13.47 2.25
CA GLY A 98 -15.23 -13.21 2.70
C GLY A 98 -15.42 -11.94 3.51
N THR A 99 -14.66 -10.86 3.23
CA THR A 99 -14.74 -9.60 4.01
C THR A 99 -14.94 -8.35 3.16
N LEU A 100 -15.29 -8.49 1.89
CA LEU A 100 -15.52 -7.37 0.98
C LEU A 100 -16.65 -6.43 1.48
N ASP A 101 -17.65 -6.95 2.18
CA ASP A 101 -18.76 -6.23 2.78
C ASP A 101 -18.33 -5.26 3.90
N ARG A 102 -17.13 -5.41 4.44
CA ARG A 102 -16.53 -4.47 5.41
C ARG A 102 -16.09 -3.16 4.79
N LEU A 103 -16.19 -3.04 3.47
CA LEU A 103 -15.95 -1.80 2.72
C LEU A 103 -17.26 -1.16 2.27
N ALA A 104 -17.39 0.15 2.47
CA ALA A 104 -18.43 0.96 1.86
C ALA A 104 -17.94 1.50 0.52
N LEU A 105 -18.37 0.88 -0.59
CA LEU A 105 -18.10 1.41 -1.92
C LEU A 105 -19.05 2.56 -2.23
N GLN A 106 -18.50 3.70 -2.66
CA GLN A 106 -19.33 4.78 -3.18
C GLN A 106 -20.05 4.33 -4.47
N PRO A 107 -21.30 4.74 -4.71
CA PRO A 107 -22.00 4.43 -5.97
C PRO A 107 -21.31 5.09 -7.19
N ARG A 108 -20.60 6.18 -6.97
CA ARG A 108 -19.79 6.92 -7.95
C ARG A 108 -18.72 7.72 -7.21
N LEU A 109 -17.61 8.05 -7.88
CA LEU A 109 -16.58 8.91 -7.29
C LEU A 109 -17.16 10.24 -6.86
N ARG A 110 -17.01 10.55 -5.58
CA ARG A 110 -17.36 11.84 -4.98
C ARG A 110 -16.27 12.25 -4.01
N MET A 111 -15.66 13.40 -4.25
CA MET A 111 -14.69 14.05 -3.37
C MET A 111 -15.20 15.42 -2.95
N ARG A 112 -14.95 15.78 -1.72
CA ARG A 112 -15.25 17.11 -1.17
C ARG A 112 -13.97 17.76 -0.71
N PHE A 113 -13.93 19.08 -0.80
CA PHE A 113 -12.77 19.87 -0.40
C PHE A 113 -13.24 21.07 0.44
N LEU A 114 -12.57 21.30 1.55
CA LEU A 114 -12.68 22.50 2.36
C LEU A 114 -11.55 23.46 1.99
N GLU A 115 -11.90 24.72 1.82
CA GLU A 115 -10.96 25.80 1.57
C GLU A 115 -11.38 27.04 2.37
N GLY A 116 -10.51 27.97 2.55
CA GLY A 116 -10.61 29.19 3.33
C GLY A 116 -12.00 29.57 3.88
N ARG A 117 -12.10 29.80 5.18
CA ARG A 117 -13.33 30.14 5.92
C ARG A 117 -14.46 29.09 5.82
N GLY A 118 -14.11 27.81 5.62
CA GLY A 118 -15.09 26.72 5.60
C GLY A 118 -15.88 26.56 4.30
N ARG A 119 -15.43 27.12 3.20
CA ARG A 119 -16.06 26.92 1.89
C ARG A 119 -15.92 25.47 1.47
N LEU A 120 -17.06 24.78 1.32
CA LEU A 120 -17.12 23.42 0.85
C LEU A 120 -17.36 23.40 -0.66
N THR A 121 -16.46 22.76 -1.40
CA THR A 121 -16.62 22.48 -2.84
C THR A 121 -16.64 20.98 -3.09
N SER A 122 -17.21 20.54 -4.21
CA SER A 122 -17.34 19.12 -4.53
C SER A 122 -17.01 18.80 -5.97
N PHE A 123 -16.42 17.63 -6.16
CA PHE A 123 -16.25 16.97 -7.44
C PHE A 123 -16.94 15.61 -7.40
N ALA A 124 -17.83 15.34 -8.38
CA ALA A 124 -18.50 14.05 -8.48
C ALA A 124 -18.62 13.62 -9.95
N CYS A 125 -18.22 12.38 -10.23
CA CYS A 125 -18.41 11.78 -11.54
C CYS A 125 -19.91 11.58 -11.85
N ARG A 126 -20.26 11.58 -13.13
CA ARG A 126 -21.63 11.34 -13.63
C ARG A 126 -21.80 9.87 -14.03
N SER A 127 -23.03 9.44 -14.20
CA SER A 127 -23.37 8.08 -14.67
C SER A 127 -23.20 7.98 -16.18
N LEU A 128 -21.96 7.96 -16.65
CA LEU A 128 -21.55 7.85 -18.04
C LEU A 128 -20.43 6.81 -18.16
N PRO A 129 -20.20 6.20 -19.32
CA PRO A 129 -19.02 5.35 -19.56
C PRO A 129 -17.70 6.10 -19.36
N ALA A 130 -16.62 5.36 -19.03
CA ALA A 130 -15.29 5.95 -18.94
C ALA A 130 -14.79 6.39 -20.33
N PRO A 131 -14.07 7.50 -20.44
CA PRO A 131 -13.73 8.46 -19.38
C PRO A 131 -14.76 9.61 -19.24
N TRP A 132 -15.89 9.56 -19.96
CA TRP A 132 -16.89 10.62 -20.03
C TRP A 132 -17.51 10.96 -18.67
N HIS A 133 -17.60 9.96 -17.75
CA HIS A 133 -18.06 10.17 -16.38
C HIS A 133 -17.22 11.22 -15.63
N VAL A 134 -15.87 11.22 -15.82
CA VAL A 134 -14.96 12.20 -15.23
C VAL A 134 -15.13 13.56 -15.89
N PHE A 135 -15.14 13.61 -17.24
CA PHE A 135 -15.26 14.85 -17.97
C PHE A 135 -16.57 15.59 -17.66
N ALA A 136 -17.68 14.87 -17.62
CA ALA A 136 -18.97 15.45 -17.22
C ALA A 136 -18.96 15.90 -15.75
N GLY A 137 -18.26 15.17 -14.86
CA GLY A 137 -18.02 15.57 -13.48
C GLY A 137 -17.25 16.88 -13.38
N VAL A 138 -16.16 17.05 -14.16
CA VAL A 138 -15.39 18.29 -14.21
C VAL A 138 -16.23 19.45 -14.71
N LEU A 139 -17.02 19.26 -15.79
CA LEU A 139 -17.88 20.30 -16.32
C LEU A 139 -18.92 20.79 -15.31
N SER A 140 -19.52 19.85 -14.56
CA SER A 140 -20.59 20.18 -13.58
C SER A 140 -20.06 20.58 -12.21
N SER A 141 -18.75 20.49 -11.97
CA SER A 141 -18.15 20.83 -10.66
C SER A 141 -18.07 22.35 -10.45
N ASP A 142 -18.38 22.78 -9.24
CA ASP A 142 -18.17 24.11 -8.72
C ASP A 142 -16.74 24.35 -8.20
N SER A 143 -15.96 23.27 -8.11
CA SER A 143 -14.55 23.31 -7.66
C SER A 143 -13.61 23.97 -8.67
N PHE A 144 -14.03 24.11 -9.93
CA PHE A 144 -13.18 24.58 -11.04
C PHE A 144 -13.81 25.70 -11.84
N GLY A 145 -13.04 26.76 -12.09
CA GLY A 145 -13.39 27.79 -13.07
C GLY A 145 -13.23 27.29 -14.50
N TRP A 146 -13.77 28.03 -15.50
CA TRP A 146 -13.73 27.62 -16.91
C TRP A 146 -12.31 27.41 -17.47
N ARG A 147 -11.35 28.23 -17.03
CA ARG A 147 -9.94 28.07 -17.39
C ARG A 147 -9.39 26.75 -16.88
N GLU A 148 -9.61 26.44 -15.61
CA GLU A 148 -9.16 25.21 -14.95
C GLU A 148 -9.82 23.98 -15.59
N LYS A 149 -11.11 24.04 -15.94
CA LYS A 149 -11.80 22.97 -16.69
C LYS A 149 -11.10 22.67 -18.01
N ARG A 150 -10.75 23.70 -18.79
CA ARG A 150 -10.02 23.53 -20.07
C ARG A 150 -8.63 22.91 -19.86
N GLU A 151 -7.93 23.30 -18.82
CA GLU A 151 -6.63 22.73 -18.44
C GLU A 151 -6.77 21.23 -18.09
N ILE A 152 -7.76 20.85 -17.27
CA ILE A 152 -8.06 19.44 -16.94
C ILE A 152 -8.42 18.63 -18.20
N PHE A 153 -9.21 19.18 -19.11
CA PHE A 153 -9.53 18.51 -20.37
C PHE A 153 -8.29 18.27 -21.24
N ARG A 154 -7.31 19.17 -21.24
CA ARG A 154 -6.04 19.00 -21.95
C ARG A 154 -5.27 17.81 -21.39
N LEU A 155 -5.15 17.71 -20.07
CA LEU A 155 -4.55 16.54 -19.40
C LEU A 155 -5.32 15.26 -19.74
N GLY A 156 -6.65 15.28 -19.68
CA GLY A 156 -7.48 14.12 -20.02
C GLY A 156 -7.27 13.62 -21.45
N ARG A 157 -7.05 14.53 -22.41
CA ARG A 157 -6.68 14.15 -23.79
C ARG A 157 -5.32 13.47 -23.87
N ALA A 158 -4.32 13.97 -23.13
CA ALA A 158 -3.00 13.37 -23.08
C ALA A 158 -3.06 11.96 -22.46
N LEU A 159 -3.79 11.78 -21.37
CA LEU A 159 -4.02 10.47 -20.75
C LEU A 159 -4.72 9.48 -21.69
N ARG A 160 -5.70 9.93 -22.48
CA ARG A 160 -6.43 9.08 -23.43
C ARG A 160 -5.60 8.68 -24.64
N ALA A 161 -4.77 9.57 -25.15
CA ALA A 161 -3.97 9.32 -26.34
C ALA A 161 -2.98 8.17 -26.18
N GLY A 162 -2.69 7.76 -24.96
CA GLY A 162 -1.78 6.65 -24.66
C GLY A 162 -0.34 6.87 -25.14
N LYS A 163 -0.14 7.97 -25.87
CA LYS A 163 1.17 8.40 -26.35
C LYS A 163 1.82 9.16 -25.21
N ASP A 164 2.94 8.69 -24.78
CA ASP A 164 3.93 9.57 -24.18
C ASP A 164 4.07 10.72 -25.17
N SER A 165 3.74 11.92 -24.72
CA SER A 165 3.68 13.14 -25.56
C SER A 165 5.08 13.55 -26.04
N GLY A 166 5.89 12.60 -26.54
CA GLY A 166 7.28 12.78 -26.93
C GLY A 166 8.23 13.10 -25.77
N GLN A 167 7.68 13.19 -24.55
CA GLN A 167 8.45 13.42 -23.33
C GLN A 167 8.73 12.08 -22.68
N ASN A 168 9.98 11.87 -22.30
CA ASN A 168 10.38 10.70 -21.52
C ASN A 168 9.84 10.82 -20.08
N LEU A 169 8.58 10.37 -19.87
CA LEU A 169 7.87 10.45 -18.57
C LEU A 169 8.64 9.80 -17.42
N GLU A 170 9.51 8.86 -17.72
CA GLU A 170 10.34 8.18 -16.72
C GLU A 170 11.34 9.13 -16.05
N ARG A 171 11.66 10.26 -16.72
CA ARG A 171 12.60 11.27 -16.24
C ARG A 171 11.94 12.52 -15.69
N LEU A 172 10.62 12.62 -15.74
CA LEU A 172 9.89 13.80 -15.28
C LEU A 172 9.30 13.58 -13.90
N THR A 173 9.30 14.64 -13.11
CA THR A 173 8.50 14.74 -11.89
C THR A 173 7.02 15.03 -12.25
N VAL A 174 6.13 14.79 -11.29
CA VAL A 174 4.69 15.12 -11.43
C VAL A 174 4.51 16.61 -11.74
N GLU A 175 5.24 17.48 -11.05
CA GLU A 175 5.16 18.92 -11.26
C GLU A 175 5.58 19.32 -12.67
N GLU A 176 6.72 18.83 -13.14
CA GLU A 176 7.23 19.10 -14.49
C GLU A 176 6.27 18.62 -15.57
N TRP A 177 5.76 17.39 -15.43
CA TRP A 177 4.78 16.81 -16.35
C TRP A 177 3.49 17.63 -16.43
N LEU A 178 2.89 17.96 -15.27
CA LEU A 178 1.66 18.75 -15.21
C LEU A 178 1.89 20.17 -15.78
N SER A 179 3.05 20.78 -15.51
CA SER A 179 3.42 22.08 -16.05
C SER A 179 3.54 22.05 -17.58
N ALA A 180 4.21 21.04 -18.13
CA ALA A 180 4.35 20.84 -19.59
C ALA A 180 3.00 20.63 -20.28
N LEU A 181 2.01 20.04 -19.59
CA LEU A 181 0.63 19.91 -20.06
C LEU A 181 -0.21 21.18 -19.83
N GLY A 182 0.42 22.27 -19.39
CA GLY A 182 -0.23 23.57 -19.19
C GLY A 182 -1.25 23.58 -18.07
N GLN A 183 -1.03 22.78 -17.01
CA GLN A 183 -1.78 22.90 -15.76
C GLN A 183 -1.24 24.09 -14.99
N SER A 184 -2.07 25.12 -14.74
CA SER A 184 -1.66 26.32 -14.02
C SER A 184 -1.23 25.99 -12.57
N GLU A 185 -0.33 26.80 -12.02
CA GLU A 185 0.12 26.68 -10.64
C GLU A 185 -1.04 26.64 -9.65
N LYS A 186 -2.03 27.50 -9.85
CA LYS A 186 -3.25 27.52 -9.03
C LYS A 186 -3.98 26.17 -9.05
N LEU A 187 -4.17 25.57 -10.24
CA LEU A 187 -4.83 24.26 -10.37
C LEU A 187 -3.98 23.14 -9.78
N ARG A 188 -2.66 23.19 -9.97
CA ARG A 188 -1.74 22.22 -9.37
C ARG A 188 -1.84 22.25 -7.86
N ARG A 189 -1.60 23.38 -7.21
CA ARG A 189 -1.65 23.53 -5.74
C ARG A 189 -3.00 23.17 -5.13
N ASN A 190 -4.10 23.55 -5.78
CA ASN A 190 -5.43 23.38 -5.21
C ASN A 190 -6.08 22.02 -5.50
N PHE A 191 -5.52 21.24 -6.45
CA PHE A 191 -6.15 19.98 -6.84
C PHE A 191 -5.13 18.85 -7.11
N TRP A 192 -4.20 19.06 -8.07
CA TRP A 192 -3.31 17.97 -8.48
C TRP A 192 -2.31 17.58 -7.41
N ASP A 193 -1.72 18.55 -6.68
CA ASP A 193 -0.76 18.27 -5.62
C ASP A 193 -1.41 17.48 -4.48
N LEU A 194 -2.65 17.86 -4.11
CA LEU A 194 -3.39 17.11 -3.09
C LEU A 194 -3.64 15.66 -3.48
N LEU A 195 -3.99 15.41 -4.75
CA LEU A 195 -4.20 14.06 -5.27
C LEU A 195 -2.89 13.30 -5.46
N ALA A 196 -1.85 13.97 -5.96
CA ALA A 196 -0.54 13.35 -6.14
C ALA A 196 0.06 12.94 -4.79
N ILE A 197 0.04 13.81 -3.79
CA ILE A 197 0.51 13.50 -2.45
C ILE A 197 -0.29 12.35 -1.83
N ALA A 198 -1.63 12.34 -2.00
CA ALA A 198 -2.47 11.26 -1.48
C ALA A 198 -2.18 9.90 -2.13
N ALA A 199 -1.90 9.89 -3.45
CA ALA A 199 -1.67 8.66 -4.22
C ALA A 199 -0.23 8.16 -4.14
N MET A 200 0.74 9.08 -4.05
CA MET A 200 2.16 8.81 -4.17
C MET A 200 2.90 8.84 -2.81
N ASN A 201 2.31 9.49 -1.80
CA ASN A 201 2.96 9.80 -0.52
C ASN A 201 4.30 10.53 -0.69
N GLU A 202 4.41 11.40 -1.69
CA GLU A 202 5.63 12.14 -2.00
C GLU A 202 5.30 13.54 -2.55
N ASP A 203 6.25 14.46 -2.43
CA ASP A 203 6.17 15.81 -3.01
C ASP A 203 6.09 15.70 -4.55
N PRO A 204 5.15 16.37 -5.24
CA PRO A 204 5.04 16.38 -6.69
C PRO A 204 6.31 16.81 -7.44
N ARG A 205 7.20 17.53 -6.76
CA ARG A 205 8.53 17.93 -7.28
C ARG A 205 9.56 16.81 -7.25
N VAL A 206 9.25 15.70 -6.59
CA VAL A 206 10.11 14.51 -6.44
C VAL A 206 9.46 13.28 -7.05
N ALA A 207 8.15 13.15 -6.90
CA ALA A 207 7.36 12.00 -7.36
C ALA A 207 7.43 11.83 -8.88
N ALA A 208 7.63 10.61 -9.36
CA ALA A 208 7.74 10.27 -10.77
C ALA A 208 6.41 10.42 -11.51
N ALA A 209 6.42 11.16 -12.62
CA ALA A 209 5.24 11.38 -13.46
C ALA A 209 4.64 10.09 -14.01
N VAL A 210 5.47 9.12 -14.40
CA VAL A 210 5.04 7.85 -14.97
C VAL A 210 4.14 7.05 -14.02
N LEU A 211 4.45 7.04 -12.74
CA LEU A 211 3.64 6.36 -11.72
C LEU A 211 2.33 7.09 -11.48
N PHE A 212 2.35 8.42 -11.38
CA PHE A 212 1.13 9.21 -11.19
C PHE A 212 0.20 9.14 -12.41
N GLN A 213 0.75 9.20 -13.63
CA GLN A 213 -0.01 9.00 -14.87
C GLN A 213 -0.70 7.62 -14.85
N ARG A 214 0.01 6.56 -14.46
CA ARG A 214 -0.53 5.21 -14.37
C ARG A 214 -1.69 5.13 -13.37
N VAL A 215 -1.54 5.74 -12.20
CA VAL A 215 -2.62 5.84 -11.20
C VAL A 215 -3.84 6.54 -11.79
N LEU A 216 -3.67 7.69 -12.42
CA LEU A 216 -4.78 8.43 -13.04
C LEU A 216 -5.48 7.62 -14.14
N ARG A 217 -4.73 6.90 -14.95
CA ARG A 217 -5.30 6.05 -16.02
C ARG A 217 -6.12 4.90 -15.43
N LEU A 218 -5.56 4.15 -14.47
CA LEU A 218 -6.25 3.04 -13.83
C LEU A 218 -7.51 3.49 -13.10
N ALA A 219 -7.42 4.60 -12.37
CA ALA A 219 -8.53 5.09 -11.55
C ALA A 219 -9.65 5.76 -12.39
N LEU A 220 -9.32 6.45 -13.48
CA LEU A 220 -10.27 7.37 -14.13
C LEU A 220 -10.61 7.00 -15.58
N PHE A 221 -9.80 6.15 -16.26
CA PHE A 221 -9.94 5.93 -17.69
C PHE A 221 -10.31 4.50 -18.10
N THR A 222 -10.31 3.55 -17.16
CA THR A 222 -10.60 2.14 -17.45
C THR A 222 -12.09 1.84 -17.33
N SER A 223 -12.70 2.13 -16.19
CA SER A 223 -14.13 1.89 -15.93
C SER A 223 -14.67 2.91 -14.91
N PRO A 224 -15.96 3.28 -14.96
CA PRO A 224 -16.57 4.09 -13.90
C PRO A 224 -16.51 3.43 -12.53
N ALA A 225 -16.54 2.10 -12.47
CA ALA A 225 -16.39 1.35 -11.23
C ALA A 225 -15.00 1.53 -10.62
N ASP A 226 -13.94 1.62 -11.44
CA ASP A 226 -12.57 1.77 -11.00
C ASP A 226 -12.32 3.10 -10.28
N SER A 227 -13.10 4.14 -10.57
CA SER A 227 -12.98 5.46 -9.93
C SER A 227 -13.62 5.54 -8.53
N ARG A 228 -14.46 4.59 -8.15
CA ARG A 228 -15.18 4.63 -6.87
C ARG A 228 -14.22 4.53 -5.70
N LEU A 229 -14.48 5.30 -4.65
CA LEU A 229 -13.78 5.13 -3.38
C LEU A 229 -14.47 4.03 -2.56
N ALA A 230 -13.65 3.24 -1.88
CA ALA A 230 -14.07 2.23 -0.93
C ALA A 230 -13.52 2.58 0.46
N ILE A 231 -14.41 2.81 1.40
CA ILE A 231 -14.11 3.29 2.75
C ILE A 231 -14.29 2.14 3.72
N PRO A 232 -13.27 1.77 4.51
CA PRO A 232 -13.40 0.76 5.56
C PRO A 232 -14.42 1.19 6.62
N ARG A 233 -15.37 0.29 6.95
CA ARG A 233 -16.38 0.46 8.00
C ARG A 233 -15.91 -0.01 9.37
N VAL A 234 -14.80 -0.70 9.41
CA VAL A 234 -14.14 -1.23 10.61
C VAL A 234 -12.68 -0.83 10.61
N GLY A 235 -11.94 -1.17 11.65
CA GLY A 235 -10.48 -1.00 11.65
C GLY A 235 -9.81 -1.80 10.53
N MET A 236 -8.72 -1.28 9.96
CA MET A 236 -8.06 -1.90 8.81
C MET A 236 -7.64 -3.34 9.11
N SER A 237 -7.07 -3.65 10.28
CA SER A 237 -6.73 -5.03 10.65
C SER A 237 -7.94 -5.95 10.60
N GLU A 238 -9.08 -5.50 11.10
CA GLU A 238 -10.32 -6.28 11.11
C GLU A 238 -10.79 -6.58 9.68
N CYS A 239 -10.55 -5.68 8.73
CA CYS A 239 -10.93 -5.90 7.33
C CYS A 239 -10.34 -7.17 6.75
N TYR A 240 -9.16 -7.64 7.19
CA TYR A 240 -8.50 -8.74 6.47
C TYR A 240 -7.74 -9.74 7.35
N THR A 241 -7.12 -9.34 8.47
CA THR A 241 -6.15 -10.22 9.15
C THR A 241 -6.78 -11.45 9.79
N PRO A 242 -7.93 -11.39 10.52
CA PRO A 242 -8.52 -12.59 11.10
C PRO A 242 -9.08 -13.55 10.04
N ALA A 243 -9.71 -13.00 9.00
CA ALA A 243 -10.31 -13.81 7.95
C ALA A 243 -9.24 -14.49 7.08
N ALA A 244 -8.15 -13.80 6.76
CA ALA A 244 -7.03 -14.41 6.04
C ALA A 244 -6.36 -15.52 6.87
N CYS A 245 -6.15 -15.29 8.18
CA CYS A 245 -5.63 -16.31 9.09
C CYS A 245 -6.54 -17.55 9.12
N ALA A 246 -7.83 -17.36 9.30
CA ALA A 246 -8.82 -18.45 9.28
C ALA A 246 -8.84 -19.19 7.95
N TYR A 247 -8.76 -18.46 6.81
CA TYR A 247 -8.70 -19.05 5.48
C TYR A 247 -7.49 -19.97 5.27
N ILE A 248 -6.31 -19.50 5.70
CA ILE A 248 -5.04 -20.25 5.62
C ILE A 248 -5.12 -21.51 6.50
N THR A 249 -5.56 -21.35 7.75
CA THR A 249 -5.64 -22.45 8.73
C THR A 249 -6.64 -23.53 8.32
N ALA A 250 -7.81 -23.13 7.79
CA ALA A 250 -8.82 -24.08 7.28
C ALA A 250 -8.31 -24.94 6.11
N ARG A 251 -7.21 -24.53 5.44
CA ARG A 251 -6.56 -25.26 4.36
C ARG A 251 -5.26 -25.96 4.79
N GLY A 252 -5.08 -26.14 6.11
CA GLY A 252 -3.93 -26.86 6.69
C GLY A 252 -2.64 -26.04 6.74
N GLY A 253 -2.68 -24.73 6.47
CA GLY A 253 -1.56 -23.83 6.69
C GLY A 253 -1.44 -23.39 8.16
N ARG A 254 -0.32 -22.77 8.49
CA ARG A 254 -0.03 -22.27 9.84
C ARG A 254 0.35 -20.78 9.80
N VAL A 255 -0.13 -20.04 10.77
CA VAL A 255 0.23 -18.62 11.00
C VAL A 255 0.80 -18.50 12.40
N GLU A 256 2.07 -18.13 12.49
CA GLU A 256 2.82 -18.07 13.76
C GLU A 256 3.25 -16.63 14.03
N LEU A 257 2.81 -16.10 15.17
CA LEU A 257 3.15 -14.78 15.66
C LEU A 257 4.36 -14.84 16.61
N GLY A 258 5.07 -13.72 16.78
CA GLY A 258 6.26 -13.65 17.64
C GLY A 258 7.46 -14.44 17.09
N ARG A 259 7.44 -14.80 15.81
CA ARG A 259 8.51 -15.57 15.15
C ARG A 259 9.42 -14.63 14.38
N ASN A 260 10.49 -14.19 15.00
CA ASN A 260 11.44 -13.24 14.43
C ASN A 260 12.49 -13.95 13.58
N VAL A 261 12.40 -13.82 12.26
CA VAL A 261 13.42 -14.30 11.29
C VAL A 261 14.60 -13.35 11.31
N THR A 262 15.81 -13.88 11.41
CA THR A 262 17.08 -13.12 11.47
C THR A 262 17.97 -13.36 10.25
N GLY A 263 17.64 -14.31 9.38
CA GLY A 263 18.39 -14.57 8.16
C GLY A 263 17.80 -15.69 7.32
N PHE A 264 18.20 -15.74 6.06
CA PHE A 264 17.91 -16.84 5.15
C PHE A 264 19.02 -17.88 5.20
N LEU A 265 18.64 -19.17 5.10
CA LEU A 265 19.58 -20.28 4.95
C LEU A 265 19.87 -20.43 3.45
N ILE A 266 20.99 -19.89 3.00
CA ILE A 266 21.37 -19.89 1.58
C ILE A 266 22.65 -20.70 1.40
N THR A 267 22.57 -21.75 0.61
CA THR A 267 23.71 -22.65 0.29
C THR A 267 23.81 -22.79 -1.23
N ASN A 268 24.95 -22.50 -1.81
CA ASN A 268 25.19 -22.64 -3.26
C ASN A 268 24.11 -21.97 -4.15
N GLY A 269 23.68 -20.75 -3.76
CA GLY A 269 22.68 -19.99 -4.50
C GLY A 269 21.23 -20.50 -4.36
N VAL A 270 20.96 -21.36 -3.38
CA VAL A 270 19.63 -21.90 -3.06
C VAL A 270 19.23 -21.48 -1.66
N CYS A 271 18.03 -20.95 -1.52
CA CYS A 271 17.41 -20.68 -0.22
C CYS A 271 16.68 -21.97 0.23
N GLU A 272 17.16 -22.56 1.31
CA GLU A 272 16.65 -23.81 1.89
C GLU A 272 15.74 -23.56 3.11
N GLY A 273 15.63 -22.29 3.57
CA GLY A 273 14.83 -21.96 4.74
C GLY A 273 15.24 -20.65 5.39
N VAL A 274 14.90 -20.53 6.66
CA VAL A 274 15.19 -19.33 7.48
C VAL A 274 15.73 -19.71 8.85
N ARG A 275 16.49 -18.78 9.46
CA ARG A 275 16.92 -18.84 10.85
C ARG A 275 16.13 -17.85 11.69
N LEU A 276 15.68 -18.28 12.85
CA LEU A 276 14.97 -17.45 13.81
C LEU A 276 15.93 -16.86 14.85
N SER A 277 15.46 -15.83 15.56
CA SER A 277 16.21 -15.22 16.68
C SER A 277 16.44 -16.18 17.86
N SER A 278 15.67 -17.26 17.96
CA SER A 278 15.88 -18.35 18.94
C SER A 278 17.05 -19.28 18.57
N GLY A 279 17.62 -19.15 17.38
CA GLY A 279 18.58 -20.10 16.80
C GLY A 279 17.94 -21.26 16.06
N GLU A 280 16.63 -21.44 16.11
CA GLU A 280 15.89 -22.46 15.36
C GLU A 280 16.03 -22.20 13.86
N GLU A 281 16.32 -23.25 13.10
CA GLU A 281 16.31 -23.25 11.65
C GLU A 281 15.06 -23.97 11.13
N ILE A 282 14.40 -23.35 10.17
CA ILE A 282 13.18 -23.86 9.55
C ILE A 282 13.45 -24.06 8.08
N GLU A 283 13.50 -25.33 7.65
CA GLU A 283 13.64 -25.69 6.25
C GLU A 283 12.33 -25.46 5.48
N ALA A 284 12.47 -25.07 4.23
CA ALA A 284 11.35 -24.84 3.33
C ALA A 284 11.75 -25.13 1.88
N ARG A 285 10.79 -25.57 1.08
CA ARG A 285 11.00 -25.75 -0.37
C ARG A 285 11.11 -24.40 -1.11
N ALA A 286 10.45 -23.37 -0.57
CA ALA A 286 10.51 -22.00 -1.07
C ALA A 286 10.21 -21.02 0.07
N VAL A 287 10.81 -19.84 0.00
CA VAL A 287 10.61 -18.76 0.96
C VAL A 287 10.11 -17.52 0.22
N VAL A 288 9.00 -16.96 0.68
CA VAL A 288 8.52 -15.62 0.27
C VAL A 288 8.93 -14.63 1.34
N SER A 289 9.83 -13.72 1.04
CA SER A 289 10.12 -12.58 1.89
C SER A 289 9.10 -11.46 1.59
N ALA A 290 8.15 -11.27 2.49
CA ALA A 290 7.13 -10.22 2.43
C ALA A 290 7.39 -9.09 3.44
N VAL A 291 8.64 -8.93 3.82
CA VAL A 291 9.11 -7.86 4.72
C VAL A 291 9.39 -6.57 3.94
N PRO A 292 9.41 -5.39 4.59
CA PRO A 292 9.87 -4.16 3.96
C PRO A 292 11.33 -4.27 3.45
N TRP A 293 11.69 -3.48 2.42
CA TRP A 293 13.02 -3.53 1.80
C TRP A 293 14.16 -3.32 2.81
N PHE A 294 14.01 -2.44 3.76
CA PHE A 294 15.03 -2.14 4.77
C PHE A 294 15.22 -3.29 5.77
N GLU A 295 14.20 -4.12 6.02
CA GLU A 295 14.32 -5.35 6.79
C GLU A 295 14.92 -6.47 5.95
N LEU A 296 14.56 -6.59 4.65
CA LEU A 296 15.17 -7.57 3.75
C LEU A 296 16.69 -7.42 3.72
N VAL A 297 17.20 -6.18 3.62
CA VAL A 297 18.65 -5.88 3.63
C VAL A 297 19.35 -6.45 4.87
N ARG A 298 18.67 -6.49 6.01
CA ARG A 298 19.21 -7.05 7.27
C ARG A 298 19.21 -8.58 7.30
N LEU A 299 18.31 -9.21 6.54
CA LEU A 299 18.14 -10.66 6.47
C LEU A 299 19.08 -11.32 5.45
N LEU A 300 19.56 -10.57 4.46
CA LEU A 300 20.42 -11.08 3.40
C LEU A 300 21.88 -11.17 3.87
N PRO A 301 22.61 -12.21 3.43
CA PRO A 301 24.07 -12.27 3.59
C PRO A 301 24.76 -11.05 2.97
N GLY A 302 25.75 -10.49 3.66
CA GLY A 302 26.40 -9.26 3.24
C GLY A 302 27.23 -9.38 1.95
N ASP A 303 27.72 -10.55 1.61
CA ASP A 303 28.38 -10.88 0.33
C ASP A 303 27.37 -10.83 -0.82
N LEU A 304 26.18 -11.41 -0.65
CA LEU A 304 25.12 -11.39 -1.64
C LEU A 304 24.62 -9.97 -1.94
N LEU A 305 24.50 -9.13 -0.92
CA LEU A 305 24.17 -7.71 -1.08
C LEU A 305 25.19 -6.92 -1.88
N ARG A 306 26.47 -7.34 -1.87
CA ARG A 306 27.56 -6.65 -2.59
C ARG A 306 27.80 -7.20 -3.99
N SER A 307 27.59 -8.48 -4.21
CA SER A 307 27.92 -9.14 -5.48
C SER A 307 26.78 -9.14 -6.49
N GLU A 308 25.52 -9.11 -6.01
CA GLU A 308 24.35 -9.22 -6.87
C GLU A 308 23.67 -7.86 -7.08
N ALA A 309 23.77 -7.32 -8.29
CA ALA A 309 23.16 -6.04 -8.66
C ALA A 309 21.64 -5.98 -8.31
N TYR A 310 20.95 -7.10 -8.43
CA TYR A 310 19.55 -7.24 -8.06
C TYR A 310 19.27 -6.82 -6.60
N PHE A 311 20.12 -7.23 -5.65
CA PHE A 311 19.97 -6.88 -4.24
C PHE A 311 20.61 -5.52 -3.91
N THR A 312 21.73 -5.17 -4.56
CA THR A 312 22.38 -3.86 -4.39
C THR A 312 21.46 -2.71 -4.75
N ASN A 313 20.66 -2.83 -5.82
CA ASN A 313 19.69 -1.82 -6.26
C ASN A 313 18.64 -1.48 -5.17
N ILE A 314 18.30 -2.44 -4.32
CA ILE A 314 17.33 -2.23 -3.22
C ILE A 314 17.81 -1.15 -2.23
N LEU A 315 19.14 -0.99 -2.09
CA LEU A 315 19.74 0.03 -1.22
C LEU A 315 19.46 1.47 -1.70
N ALA A 316 19.09 1.65 -2.96
CA ALA A 316 18.72 2.95 -3.50
C ALA A 316 17.29 3.39 -3.13
N LEU A 317 16.44 2.49 -2.63
CA LEU A 317 15.09 2.83 -2.19
C LEU A 317 15.14 3.74 -0.96
N ARG A 318 14.40 4.83 -1.01
CA ARG A 318 14.31 5.83 0.06
C ARG A 318 12.94 5.78 0.72
N PRO A 319 12.83 6.01 2.04
CA PRO A 319 11.53 6.05 2.71
C PRO A 319 10.82 7.38 2.48
N ALA A 320 9.49 7.33 2.44
CA ALA A 320 8.62 8.51 2.51
C ALA A 320 7.70 8.38 3.75
N PRO A 321 7.71 9.40 4.64
CA PRO A 321 7.00 9.34 5.90
C PRO A 321 5.54 9.77 5.79
N ILE A 322 4.72 9.26 6.71
CA ILE A 322 3.34 9.71 6.96
C ILE A 322 3.18 10.06 8.43
N ILE A 323 2.40 11.10 8.71
CA ILE A 323 1.97 11.45 10.06
C ILE A 323 0.44 11.36 10.10
N SER A 324 -0.09 10.62 11.08
CA SER A 324 -1.52 10.57 11.40
C SER A 324 -1.76 11.26 12.73
N ILE A 325 -2.73 12.17 12.78
CA ILE A 325 -3.10 12.90 13.99
C ILE A 325 -4.55 12.58 14.29
N ASN A 326 -4.79 11.85 15.38
CA ASN A 326 -6.11 11.47 15.85
C ASN A 326 -6.54 12.41 16.97
N LEU A 327 -7.76 12.94 16.87
CA LEU A 327 -8.32 13.95 17.75
C LEU A 327 -9.71 13.50 18.22
N TRP A 328 -9.96 13.54 19.52
CA TRP A 328 -11.28 13.29 20.11
C TRP A 328 -11.80 14.59 20.70
N PHE A 329 -13.00 14.98 20.29
CA PHE A 329 -13.66 16.19 20.76
C PHE A 329 -14.87 15.85 21.64
N ASP A 330 -15.29 16.81 22.48
CA ASP A 330 -16.50 16.69 23.31
C ASP A 330 -17.79 16.74 22.48
N ARG A 331 -17.72 17.19 21.23
CA ARG A 331 -18.83 17.28 20.29
C ARG A 331 -18.37 17.10 18.84
N ALA A 332 -19.30 16.82 17.93
CA ALA A 332 -19.03 16.71 16.51
C ALA A 332 -18.58 18.08 15.93
N ILE A 333 -17.47 18.07 15.19
CA ILE A 333 -16.97 19.26 14.49
C ILE A 333 -17.32 19.26 13.00
N THR A 334 -17.75 18.12 12.45
CA THR A 334 -18.17 17.97 11.06
C THR A 334 -19.06 16.74 10.85
N GLU A 335 -19.99 16.85 9.89
CA GLU A 335 -20.81 15.75 9.40
C GLU A 335 -20.25 15.06 8.13
N LEU A 336 -19.08 15.49 7.67
CA LEU A 336 -18.44 14.89 6.48
C LEU A 336 -17.73 13.59 6.87
N ASP A 337 -17.88 12.55 6.06
CA ASP A 337 -17.21 11.25 6.27
C ASP A 337 -15.69 11.39 6.10
N PHE A 338 -15.28 12.08 5.03
CA PHE A 338 -13.92 12.51 4.77
C PHE A 338 -13.91 13.75 3.88
N VAL A 339 -12.83 14.51 3.91
CA VAL A 339 -12.69 15.75 3.13
C VAL A 339 -11.23 16.13 2.92
N GLY A 340 -10.88 16.59 1.72
CA GLY A 340 -9.58 17.20 1.41
C GLY A 340 -9.51 18.62 1.93
N LEU A 341 -8.37 19.01 2.50
CA LEU A 341 -8.14 20.31 3.12
C LEU A 341 -7.22 21.14 2.23
N ARG A 342 -7.77 22.11 1.51
CA ARG A 342 -7.00 22.98 0.60
C ARG A 342 -6.36 24.12 1.35
N GLY A 343 -5.08 24.35 1.09
CA GLY A 343 -4.32 25.44 1.71
C GLY A 343 -3.93 25.18 3.17
N ALA A 344 -4.14 23.96 3.68
CA ALA A 344 -3.73 23.51 5.00
C ALA A 344 -2.45 22.68 4.94
N THR A 345 -1.77 22.54 6.06
CA THR A 345 -0.62 21.65 6.20
C THR A 345 -1.08 20.19 6.22
N VAL A 346 -2.15 19.89 6.96
CA VAL A 346 -2.79 18.56 6.94
C VAL A 346 -3.68 18.45 5.70
N GLN A 347 -3.51 17.38 4.91
CA GLN A 347 -4.16 17.27 3.61
C GLN A 347 -5.56 16.67 3.66
N TRP A 348 -5.81 15.73 4.56
CA TRP A 348 -7.07 14.98 4.62
C TRP A 348 -7.60 14.84 6.04
N LEU A 349 -8.91 14.95 6.16
CA LEU A 349 -9.67 14.71 7.37
C LEU A 349 -10.58 13.49 7.14
N PHE A 350 -10.62 12.57 8.11
CA PHE A 350 -11.51 11.43 8.17
C PHE A 350 -12.30 11.46 9.49
N ASN A 351 -13.61 11.39 9.40
CA ASN A 351 -14.50 11.27 10.56
C ASN A 351 -14.63 9.79 10.92
N ARG A 352 -13.79 9.34 11.83
CA ARG A 352 -13.71 7.92 12.23
C ARG A 352 -14.95 7.48 12.99
N GLY A 353 -15.45 8.30 13.90
CA GLY A 353 -16.67 7.99 14.63
C GLY A 353 -17.86 7.71 13.71
N LYS A 354 -17.96 8.46 12.61
CA LYS A 354 -19.03 8.27 11.63
C LYS A 354 -18.76 7.10 10.68
N THR A 355 -17.55 6.99 10.11
CA THR A 355 -17.23 5.94 9.12
C THR A 355 -17.21 4.55 9.73
N GLN A 356 -16.86 4.42 11.02
CA GLN A 356 -16.88 3.15 11.76
C GLN A 356 -18.15 2.93 12.58
N GLY A 357 -19.04 3.93 12.63
CA GLY A 357 -20.33 3.80 13.36
C GLY A 357 -20.19 3.74 14.89
N SER A 358 -19.04 4.17 15.46
CA SER A 358 -18.84 4.16 16.91
C SER A 358 -19.63 5.25 17.64
N GLY A 359 -20.12 6.27 16.92
CA GLY A 359 -20.76 7.44 17.51
C GLY A 359 -19.81 8.40 18.24
N GLU A 360 -18.51 8.11 18.26
CA GLU A 360 -17.50 8.95 18.89
C GLU A 360 -17.20 10.19 18.04
N ASN A 361 -16.79 11.27 18.67
CA ASN A 361 -16.32 12.48 17.98
C ASN A 361 -14.81 12.37 17.64
N HIS A 362 -14.46 11.26 16.99
CA HIS A 362 -13.09 10.91 16.62
C HIS A 362 -12.80 11.31 15.18
N ILE A 363 -11.85 12.21 15.02
CA ILE A 363 -11.35 12.72 13.73
C ILE A 363 -9.90 12.26 13.54
N SER A 364 -9.58 11.74 12.38
CA SER A 364 -8.21 11.42 11.99
C SER A 364 -7.76 12.32 10.85
N LEU A 365 -6.60 12.94 11.01
CA LEU A 365 -5.96 13.81 10.02
C LEU A 365 -4.72 13.11 9.46
N VAL A 366 -4.47 13.30 8.17
CA VAL A 366 -3.32 12.71 7.49
C VAL A 366 -2.43 13.79 6.89
N LEU A 367 -1.14 13.64 7.14
CA LEU A 367 -0.08 14.39 6.52
C LEU A 367 0.84 13.40 5.79
N SER A 368 0.65 13.28 4.47
CA SER A 368 1.46 12.45 3.58
C SER A 368 2.67 13.23 3.05
N GLY A 369 3.72 12.52 2.59
CA GLY A 369 4.96 13.16 2.15
C GLY A 369 5.58 14.04 3.24
N ALA A 370 5.48 13.59 4.50
CA ALA A 370 5.71 14.41 5.69
C ALA A 370 7.19 14.69 6.00
N HIS A 371 8.06 14.77 4.98
CA HIS A 371 9.52 14.94 5.14
C HIS A 371 9.87 16.16 5.99
N ALA A 372 9.22 17.31 5.76
CA ALA A 372 9.47 18.56 6.50
C ALA A 372 8.93 18.52 7.95
N HIS A 373 8.10 17.53 8.30
CA HIS A 373 7.37 17.52 9.56
C HIS A 373 7.70 16.32 10.45
N ILE A 374 8.27 15.24 9.92
CA ILE A 374 8.49 13.98 10.66
C ILE A 374 9.41 14.15 11.87
N GLY A 375 10.34 15.11 11.84
CA GLY A 375 11.24 15.45 12.95
C GLY A 375 10.61 16.32 14.04
N ARG A 376 9.48 17.01 13.78
CA ARG A 376 8.87 17.95 14.74
C ARG A 376 8.33 17.23 15.98
N PRO A 377 8.33 17.87 17.16
CA PRO A 377 7.62 17.38 18.34
C PRO A 377 6.13 17.12 18.09
N LYS A 378 5.52 16.21 18.86
CA LYS A 378 4.09 15.87 18.71
C LYS A 378 3.19 17.08 19.03
N GLU A 379 3.59 17.89 19.96
CA GLU A 379 2.90 19.11 20.41
C GLU A 379 2.84 20.15 19.29
N GLU A 380 3.92 20.33 18.52
CA GLU A 380 3.92 21.21 17.35
C GLU A 380 3.00 20.71 16.23
N LEU A 381 3.02 19.39 15.99
CA LEU A 381 2.14 18.78 14.99
C LEU A 381 0.66 18.92 15.38
N LEU A 382 0.36 18.76 16.66
CA LEU A 382 -0.98 18.98 17.19
C LEU A 382 -1.41 20.46 17.03
N ALA A 383 -0.53 21.39 17.36
CA ALA A 383 -0.80 22.82 17.21
C ALA A 383 -1.06 23.20 15.74
N ILE A 384 -0.29 22.66 14.78
CA ILE A 384 -0.52 22.81 13.35
C ILE A 384 -1.90 22.30 12.97
N ALA A 385 -2.25 21.07 13.38
CA ALA A 385 -3.53 20.45 13.07
C ALA A 385 -4.73 21.25 13.61
N LEU A 386 -4.67 21.71 14.86
CA LEU A 386 -5.73 22.51 15.48
C LEU A 386 -5.88 23.88 14.83
N ARG A 387 -4.79 24.52 14.45
CA ARG A 387 -4.82 25.78 13.70
C ARG A 387 -5.50 25.60 12.35
N ASP A 388 -5.06 24.60 11.56
CA ASP A 388 -5.61 24.32 10.23
C ASP A 388 -7.12 23.98 10.31
N LEU A 389 -7.53 23.18 11.30
CA LEU A 389 -8.94 22.87 11.55
C LEU A 389 -9.71 24.11 11.99
N GLY A 390 -9.18 24.94 12.88
CA GLY A 390 -9.83 26.16 13.35
C GLY A 390 -10.07 27.20 12.25
N GLU A 391 -9.24 27.20 11.19
CA GLU A 391 -9.41 28.04 10.00
C GLU A 391 -10.45 27.48 9.02
N LEU A 392 -10.48 26.16 8.84
CA LEU A 392 -11.32 25.49 7.85
C LEU A 392 -12.67 25.03 8.39
N LEU A 393 -12.77 24.70 9.67
CA LEU A 393 -13.96 24.21 10.36
C LEU A 393 -14.23 25.06 11.59
N PRO A 394 -15.02 26.15 11.50
CA PRO A 394 -15.29 27.06 12.64
C PRO A 394 -15.83 26.35 13.88
N ALA A 395 -16.57 25.23 13.72
CA ALA A 395 -17.07 24.42 14.84
C ALA A 395 -15.94 23.89 15.75
N THR A 396 -14.73 23.70 15.22
CA THR A 396 -13.55 23.28 16.00
C THR A 396 -13.21 24.27 17.12
N ARG A 397 -13.45 25.57 16.91
CA ARG A 397 -13.17 26.60 17.92
C ARG A 397 -14.09 26.53 19.12
N GLN A 398 -15.27 25.92 18.96
CA GLN A 398 -16.28 25.77 20.01
C GLN A 398 -16.23 24.38 20.67
N ALA A 399 -15.48 23.45 20.10
CA ALA A 399 -15.31 22.11 20.63
C ALA A 399 -14.06 22.05 21.51
N ARG A 400 -14.17 21.32 22.62
CA ARG A 400 -13.04 21.05 23.50
C ARG A 400 -12.34 19.76 23.04
N LEU A 401 -11.04 19.83 22.82
CA LEU A 401 -10.22 18.66 22.59
C LEU A 401 -10.13 17.84 23.89
N VAL A 402 -10.57 16.58 23.83
CA VAL A 402 -10.58 15.66 24.99
C VAL A 402 -9.31 14.82 25.02
N HIS A 403 -8.88 14.30 23.84
CA HIS A 403 -7.70 13.47 23.71
C HIS A 403 -7.07 13.65 22.33
N SER A 404 -5.76 13.36 22.24
CA SER A 404 -5.03 13.39 20.96
C SER A 404 -3.97 12.30 20.91
N LEU A 405 -3.77 11.70 19.73
CA LEU A 405 -2.73 10.72 19.47
C LEU A 405 -2.03 11.03 18.15
N VAL A 406 -0.73 11.28 18.20
CA VAL A 406 0.11 11.53 17.01
C VAL A 406 0.95 10.29 16.71
N ILE A 407 0.75 9.72 15.51
CA ILE A 407 1.49 8.56 15.01
C ILE A 407 2.42 9.05 13.91
N LYS A 408 3.71 8.74 14.04
CA LYS A 408 4.76 9.09 13.09
C LYS A 408 5.31 7.82 12.45
N GLU A 409 4.96 7.56 11.21
CA GLU A 409 5.51 6.44 10.47
C GLU A 409 6.62 6.93 9.53
N ARG A 410 7.88 6.72 9.92
CA ARG A 410 9.05 7.17 9.16
C ARG A 410 9.27 6.39 7.87
N PHE A 411 8.93 5.11 7.89
CA PHE A 411 9.06 4.17 6.79
C PHE A 411 7.68 3.72 6.29
N ALA A 412 6.77 4.70 6.11
CA ALA A 412 5.41 4.41 5.70
C ALA A 412 5.35 3.77 4.31
N THR A 413 6.09 4.35 3.37
CA THR A 413 6.21 3.88 1.99
C THR A 413 7.65 4.00 1.50
N PHE A 414 7.97 3.41 0.33
CA PHE A 414 9.11 3.89 -0.43
C PHE A 414 8.73 5.22 -1.12
N SER A 415 9.72 6.08 -1.37
CA SER A 415 9.55 7.30 -2.17
C SER A 415 9.45 6.93 -3.65
N PRO A 416 8.32 7.18 -4.33
CA PRO A 416 8.16 6.92 -5.76
C PRO A 416 8.80 8.02 -6.61
N CYS A 417 10.09 8.30 -6.36
CA CYS A 417 10.86 9.33 -7.06
C CYS A 417 11.19 8.92 -8.50
N VAL A 418 11.66 9.88 -9.29
CA VAL A 418 12.16 9.63 -10.67
C VAL A 418 13.27 8.57 -10.61
N GLY A 419 13.23 7.60 -11.54
CA GLY A 419 14.19 6.49 -11.62
C GLY A 419 13.90 5.31 -10.67
N VAL A 420 12.92 5.40 -9.79
CA VAL A 420 12.64 4.33 -8.80
C VAL A 420 12.27 2.99 -9.44
N GLU A 421 11.62 3.00 -10.59
CA GLU A 421 11.22 1.76 -11.30
C GLU A 421 12.42 0.91 -11.76
N GLU A 422 13.59 1.53 -11.98
CA GLU A 422 14.83 0.86 -12.39
C GLU A 422 15.46 0.05 -11.24
N VAL A 423 15.18 0.42 -9.99
CA VAL A 423 15.78 -0.19 -8.80
C VAL A 423 14.84 -1.12 -8.04
N ARG A 424 13.56 -1.16 -8.42
CA ARG A 424 12.56 -2.05 -7.80
C ARG A 424 12.75 -3.48 -8.29
N PRO A 425 12.93 -4.46 -7.37
CA PRO A 425 13.19 -5.83 -7.75
C PRO A 425 11.91 -6.55 -8.22
N ALA A 426 12.06 -7.50 -9.14
CA ALA A 426 11.02 -8.44 -9.50
C ALA A 426 10.73 -9.43 -8.35
N ALA A 427 9.65 -10.21 -8.44
CA ALA A 427 9.32 -11.20 -7.41
C ALA A 427 10.31 -12.39 -7.38
N ARG A 428 10.84 -12.82 -8.53
CA ARG A 428 11.86 -13.87 -8.62
C ARG A 428 13.24 -13.26 -8.35
N THR A 429 13.99 -13.87 -7.42
CA THR A 429 15.36 -13.45 -7.13
C THR A 429 16.39 -14.31 -7.86
N PRO A 430 17.67 -13.87 -7.95
CA PRO A 430 18.77 -14.72 -8.40
C PRO A 430 19.01 -15.94 -7.49
N VAL A 431 18.57 -15.89 -6.24
CA VAL A 431 18.66 -17.02 -5.29
C VAL A 431 17.48 -17.95 -5.52
N ARG A 432 17.75 -19.15 -6.00
CA ARG A 432 16.71 -20.17 -6.22
C ARG A 432 15.96 -20.46 -4.91
N GLY A 433 14.63 -20.54 -4.97
CA GLY A 433 13.80 -20.79 -3.79
C GLY A 433 13.49 -19.56 -2.94
N LEU A 434 14.09 -18.38 -3.22
CA LEU A 434 13.76 -17.11 -2.56
C LEU A 434 12.95 -16.23 -3.48
N TYR A 435 11.81 -15.74 -2.99
CA TYR A 435 10.89 -14.84 -3.69
C TYR A 435 10.62 -13.59 -2.85
N LEU A 436 10.36 -12.46 -3.50
CA LEU A 436 10.04 -11.20 -2.83
C LEU A 436 8.58 -10.81 -3.07
N ALA A 437 7.95 -10.29 -2.03
CA ALA A 437 6.66 -9.64 -2.08
C ALA A 437 6.67 -8.36 -1.24
N GLY A 438 5.89 -7.39 -1.64
CA GLY A 438 5.78 -6.08 -0.98
C GLY A 438 5.44 -5.00 -1.99
N ASP A 439 4.81 -3.93 -1.54
CA ASP A 439 4.49 -2.75 -2.33
C ASP A 439 5.71 -2.10 -3.03
N TRP A 440 6.89 -2.35 -2.49
CA TRP A 440 8.18 -1.85 -2.98
C TRP A 440 8.83 -2.68 -4.10
N THR A 441 8.27 -3.86 -4.43
CA THR A 441 8.71 -4.65 -5.59
C THR A 441 8.17 -4.07 -6.89
N ALA A 442 8.64 -4.54 -8.05
CA ALA A 442 8.30 -4.03 -9.38
C ALA A 442 6.84 -4.29 -9.78
N THR A 443 5.89 -3.71 -9.06
CA THR A 443 4.45 -3.81 -9.34
C THR A 443 3.98 -2.81 -10.39
N GLY A 444 4.80 -1.80 -10.68
CA GLY A 444 4.44 -0.68 -11.52
C GLY A 444 3.43 0.28 -10.88
N LEU A 445 3.13 0.14 -9.60
CA LEU A 445 2.28 1.04 -8.81
C LEU A 445 3.12 1.76 -7.76
N PRO A 446 2.72 2.94 -7.28
CA PRO A 446 3.30 3.51 -6.07
C PRO A 446 3.03 2.59 -4.87
N ALA A 447 3.59 2.92 -3.72
CA ALA A 447 3.39 2.12 -2.50
C ALA A 447 1.92 2.16 -2.07
N THR A 448 1.18 1.13 -2.40
CA THR A 448 -0.26 1.00 -2.12
C THR A 448 -0.58 -0.40 -1.60
N ILE A 449 -1.74 -0.54 -0.94
CA ILE A 449 -2.29 -1.86 -0.57
C ILE A 449 -2.47 -2.72 -1.83
N GLU A 450 -2.92 -2.13 -2.95
CA GLU A 450 -3.06 -2.83 -4.23
C GLU A 450 -1.72 -3.41 -4.71
N GLY A 451 -0.65 -2.60 -4.70
CA GLY A 451 0.69 -3.07 -5.05
C GLY A 451 1.18 -4.19 -4.14
N ALA A 452 0.90 -4.10 -2.83
CA ALA A 452 1.25 -5.14 -1.87
C ALA A 452 0.54 -6.47 -2.17
N VAL A 453 -0.78 -6.45 -2.41
CA VAL A 453 -1.55 -7.66 -2.73
C VAL A 453 -1.13 -8.25 -4.07
N GLN A 454 -0.97 -7.42 -5.11
CA GLN A 454 -0.47 -7.86 -6.42
C GLN A 454 0.90 -8.54 -6.31
N SER A 455 1.81 -7.97 -5.53
CA SER A 455 3.14 -8.56 -5.33
C SER A 455 3.08 -9.93 -4.66
N GLY A 456 2.18 -10.09 -3.67
CA GLY A 456 1.92 -11.38 -3.03
C GLY A 456 1.43 -12.43 -4.03
N TYR A 457 0.49 -12.07 -4.88
CA TYR A 457 -0.01 -12.95 -5.94
C TYR A 457 1.07 -13.28 -6.98
N THR A 458 1.89 -12.29 -7.36
CA THR A 458 3.01 -12.50 -8.29
C THR A 458 4.03 -13.48 -7.72
N ALA A 459 4.40 -13.35 -6.44
CA ALA A 459 5.30 -14.29 -5.76
C ALA A 459 4.69 -15.70 -5.68
N ALA A 460 3.42 -15.82 -5.31
CA ALA A 460 2.72 -17.10 -5.28
C ALA A 460 2.68 -17.77 -6.66
N GLN A 461 2.34 -17.02 -7.71
CA GLN A 461 2.33 -17.53 -9.08
C GLN A 461 3.72 -17.97 -9.54
N ALA A 462 4.77 -17.22 -9.19
CA ALA A 462 6.14 -17.56 -9.52
C ALA A 462 6.57 -18.91 -8.89
N ILE A 463 6.12 -19.19 -7.66
CA ILE A 463 6.34 -20.49 -6.98
C ILE A 463 5.58 -21.61 -7.68
N LEU A 464 4.30 -21.39 -8.01
CA LEU A 464 3.46 -22.40 -8.66
C LEU A 464 3.95 -22.78 -10.08
N GLN A 465 4.59 -21.85 -10.78
CA GLN A 465 5.19 -22.10 -12.10
C GLN A 465 6.57 -22.77 -12.04
N ALA A 466 7.22 -22.79 -10.88
CA ALA A 466 8.53 -23.43 -10.69
C ALA A 466 8.42 -24.91 -10.29
N VAL A 467 7.20 -25.42 -10.12
CA VAL A 467 6.83 -26.81 -9.84
C VAL A 467 6.45 -27.50 -11.14
#